data_4219e3c43b056763ffeb47f24f5eb728
#
_entry.id   4219e3c43b056763ffeb47f24f5eb728
#
_cell.length_a   1.000
_cell.length_b   1.000
_cell.length_c   1.000
_cell.angle_alpha   90.00
_cell.angle_beta   90.00
_cell.angle_gamma   90.00
#
_symmetry.space_group_name_H-M   'P 1'
#
loop_
_entity.id
_entity.type
_entity.pdbx_description
1 polymer ?
#
loop_
_entity_poly.entity_id
_entity_poly.type
_entity_poly.pdbx_seq_one_letter_code
_entity_poly.pdbx_strand_id
1 'polypeptide(L)'
;VGVNVPLVSFQHQYLVTEKIEGVEPNLPTLRDPDRLIYFKEEVGGLAMGGYEPNPLSWAEKSVPEDFHFSLLESDYDHFELIMNNALGRVPKLETAGIKELINGPESFTPDGNFILGESPELKNFYVGAGFNAYGIAAGGGAGMALAEWVAHGQPPYDLWPVDIRRFGKPHQDLEWVRKRTYEAYAKHYTMAWPFEEHSSGRNYQS
;
A
#
# COMPACT_ATOMS: atom_id res chain seq x y z
N VAL A 1 6.24 -15.97 17.14
CA VAL A 1 5.16 -16.25 18.14
C VAL A 1 4.04 -17.12 17.57
N GLY A 2 4.09 -17.50 16.27
CA GLY A 2 3.14 -18.40 15.63
C GLY A 2 1.83 -17.76 15.18
N VAL A 3 1.77 -16.44 15.10
CA VAL A 3 0.64 -15.70 14.53
C VAL A 3 0.85 -15.52 13.04
N ASN A 4 -0.17 -15.86 12.24
CA ASN A 4 -0.16 -15.61 10.80
C ASN A 4 -0.71 -14.22 10.49
N VAL A 5 0.12 -13.38 9.88
CA VAL A 5 -0.27 -12.05 9.39
C VAL A 5 0.01 -12.00 7.88
N PRO A 6 -1.00 -12.27 7.03
CA PRO A 6 -0.79 -12.40 5.59
C PRO A 6 -0.62 -11.04 4.93
N LEU A 7 0.62 -10.65 4.76
CA LEU A 7 1.03 -9.43 4.04
C LEU A 7 2.33 -9.66 3.27
N VAL A 8 2.57 -8.83 2.27
CA VAL A 8 3.79 -8.81 1.48
C VAL A 8 4.29 -7.37 1.40
N SER A 9 5.59 -7.17 1.55
CA SER A 9 6.22 -5.89 1.33
C SER A 9 6.57 -5.72 -0.14
N PHE A 10 6.18 -4.59 -0.72
CA PHE A 10 6.58 -4.15 -2.06
C PHE A 10 7.40 -2.88 -1.98
N GLN A 11 8.25 -2.68 -2.97
CA GLN A 11 8.85 -1.38 -3.21
C GLN A 11 7.74 -0.44 -3.69
N HIS A 12 7.69 0.76 -3.12
CA HIS A 12 6.73 1.76 -3.54
C HIS A 12 7.42 3.10 -3.63
N GLN A 13 7.32 3.73 -4.80
CA GLN A 13 8.08 4.92 -5.11
C GLN A 13 7.17 6.13 -5.33
N TYR A 14 7.67 7.29 -4.90
CA TYR A 14 7.12 8.58 -5.30
C TYR A 14 8.22 9.60 -5.51
N LEU A 15 7.98 10.54 -6.40
CA LEU A 15 8.92 11.58 -6.78
C LEU A 15 8.49 12.93 -6.21
N VAL A 16 9.44 13.69 -5.72
CA VAL A 16 9.27 15.09 -5.32
C VAL A 16 10.01 15.97 -6.32
N THR A 17 9.32 16.95 -6.88
CA THR A 17 9.91 17.90 -7.80
C THR A 17 10.52 19.09 -7.08
N GLU A 18 11.40 19.82 -7.76
CA GLU A 18 11.70 21.20 -7.43
C GLU A 18 10.45 22.08 -7.61
N LYS A 19 10.54 23.37 -7.24
CA LYS A 19 9.43 24.30 -7.40
C LYS A 19 9.01 24.43 -8.86
N ILE A 20 7.71 24.44 -9.09
CA ILE A 20 7.09 24.58 -10.42
C ILE A 20 6.27 25.87 -10.42
N GLU A 21 6.51 26.74 -11.39
CA GLU A 21 5.73 27.96 -11.56
C GLU A 21 4.23 27.68 -11.72
N GLY A 22 3.41 28.32 -10.88
CA GLY A 22 1.95 28.14 -10.85
C GLY A 22 1.48 27.01 -9.93
N VAL A 23 2.39 26.33 -9.24
CA VAL A 23 2.03 25.45 -8.12
C VAL A 23 1.93 26.31 -6.86
N GLU A 24 0.72 26.48 -6.37
CA GLU A 24 0.43 27.28 -5.18
C GLU A 24 0.11 26.40 -3.98
N PRO A 25 0.40 26.87 -2.76
CA PRO A 25 -0.07 26.20 -1.54
C PRO A 25 -1.59 25.99 -1.58
N ASN A 26 -2.05 24.89 -1.03
CA ASN A 26 -3.47 24.53 -0.96
C ASN A 26 -4.11 24.03 -2.27
N LEU A 27 -3.33 23.71 -3.29
CA LEU A 27 -3.87 22.94 -4.42
C LEU A 27 -4.48 21.63 -3.91
N PRO A 28 -5.65 21.23 -4.41
CA PRO A 28 -6.24 19.96 -4.03
C PRO A 28 -5.37 18.80 -4.52
N THR A 29 -5.32 17.73 -3.74
CA THR A 29 -4.72 16.47 -4.19
C THR A 29 -5.47 15.96 -5.42
N LEU A 30 -4.74 15.60 -6.46
CA LEU A 30 -5.29 15.03 -7.67
C LEU A 30 -4.99 13.54 -7.73
N ARG A 31 -5.96 12.75 -8.12
CA ARG A 31 -5.80 11.33 -8.43
C ARG A 31 -6.36 11.07 -9.83
N ASP A 32 -5.58 10.38 -10.66
CA ASP A 32 -5.97 9.93 -12.00
C ASP A 32 -5.78 8.41 -12.09
N PRO A 33 -6.80 7.62 -11.71
CA PRO A 33 -6.72 6.16 -11.69
C PRO A 33 -6.49 5.54 -13.08
N ASP A 34 -7.02 6.15 -14.15
CA ASP A 34 -6.84 5.66 -15.52
C ASP A 34 -5.39 5.73 -15.96
N ARG A 35 -4.62 6.66 -15.38
CA ARG A 35 -3.19 6.83 -15.60
C ARG A 35 -2.32 6.26 -14.48
N LEU A 36 -2.94 5.64 -13.47
CA LEU A 36 -2.27 5.03 -12.31
C LEU A 36 -1.46 6.02 -11.45
N ILE A 37 -1.83 7.29 -11.42
CA ILE A 37 -1.05 8.36 -10.80
C ILE A 37 -1.83 9.21 -9.82
N TYR A 38 -1.08 9.85 -8.92
CA TYR A 38 -1.58 10.91 -8.05
C TYR A 38 -0.57 12.06 -7.94
N PHE A 39 -1.08 13.22 -7.53
CA PHE A 39 -0.29 14.41 -7.23
C PHE A 39 -0.75 15.06 -5.93
N LYS A 40 0.21 15.59 -5.19
CA LYS A 40 -0.01 16.44 -4.02
C LYS A 40 0.95 17.63 -4.12
N GLU A 41 0.48 18.81 -3.78
CA GLU A 41 1.36 19.97 -3.60
C GLU A 41 2.39 19.69 -2.50
N GLU A 42 3.65 20.05 -2.73
CA GLU A 42 4.75 19.88 -1.80
C GLU A 42 5.72 21.08 -1.89
N VAL A 43 5.53 22.06 -1.01
CA VAL A 43 6.39 23.25 -0.86
C VAL A 43 6.64 23.99 -2.19
N GLY A 44 5.59 24.20 -2.98
CA GLY A 44 5.63 24.87 -4.30
C GLY A 44 6.05 23.96 -5.46
N GLY A 45 6.35 22.71 -5.22
CA GLY A 45 6.51 21.64 -6.19
C GLY A 45 5.38 20.61 -6.07
N LEU A 46 5.58 19.45 -6.64
CA LEU A 46 4.63 18.34 -6.60
C LEU A 46 5.30 17.08 -6.03
N ALA A 47 4.66 16.43 -5.08
CA ALA A 47 4.88 15.03 -4.80
C ALA A 47 3.95 14.22 -5.72
N MET A 48 4.51 13.27 -6.46
CA MET A 48 3.76 12.44 -7.39
C MET A 48 4.17 10.98 -7.30
N GLY A 49 3.23 10.10 -7.46
CA GLY A 49 3.46 8.66 -7.45
C GLY A 49 2.30 7.94 -8.09
N GLY A 50 2.28 6.63 -7.93
CA GLY A 50 1.24 5.81 -8.53
C GLY A 50 1.34 4.35 -8.11
N TYR A 51 0.59 3.50 -8.80
CA TYR A 51 0.57 2.06 -8.61
C TYR A 51 0.79 1.38 -9.95
N GLU A 52 2.00 0.94 -10.17
CA GLU A 52 2.38 0.24 -11.39
C GLU A 52 1.79 -1.18 -11.44
N PRO A 53 1.50 -1.72 -12.63
CA PRO A 53 0.90 -3.05 -12.77
C PRO A 53 1.88 -4.21 -12.53
N ASN A 54 3.17 -3.90 -12.39
CA ASN A 54 4.27 -4.85 -12.19
C ASN A 54 5.07 -4.55 -10.92
N PRO A 55 4.44 -4.56 -9.72
CA PRO A 55 5.12 -4.22 -8.49
C PRO A 55 6.32 -5.15 -8.20
N LEU A 56 7.34 -4.58 -7.55
CA LEU A 56 8.52 -5.31 -7.12
C LEU A 56 8.39 -5.70 -5.65
N SER A 57 8.36 -6.99 -5.35
CA SER A 57 8.38 -7.47 -3.97
C SER A 57 9.72 -7.17 -3.33
N TRP A 58 9.68 -6.92 -2.00
CA TRP A 58 10.87 -6.71 -1.18
C TRP A 58 10.81 -7.60 0.05
N ALA A 59 11.98 -8.09 0.49
CA ALA A 59 12.13 -8.93 1.68
C ALA A 59 11.19 -10.16 1.70
N GLU A 60 11.12 -10.88 0.59
CA GLU A 60 10.19 -12.00 0.38
C GLU A 60 10.25 -13.11 1.45
N LYS A 61 11.41 -13.31 2.08
CA LYS A 61 11.56 -14.33 3.14
C LYS A 61 11.45 -13.72 4.53
N SER A 62 12.16 -12.64 4.76
CA SER A 62 12.17 -11.88 6.01
C SER A 62 12.79 -10.51 5.78
N VAL A 63 12.33 -9.52 6.54
CA VAL A 63 13.01 -8.21 6.59
C VAL A 63 14.42 -8.43 7.13
N PRO A 64 15.48 -7.87 6.48
CA PRO A 64 16.83 -7.95 7.02
C PRO A 64 16.91 -7.35 8.44
N GLU A 65 17.66 -8.00 9.33
CA GLU A 65 17.72 -7.59 10.75
C GLU A 65 18.31 -6.20 10.95
N ASP A 66 19.20 -5.77 10.02
CA ASP A 66 19.85 -4.47 10.00
C ASP A 66 19.08 -3.38 9.26
N PHE A 67 17.94 -3.72 8.64
CA PHE A 67 17.10 -2.76 7.94
C PHE A 67 16.22 -1.98 8.93
N HIS A 68 16.68 -0.78 9.29
CA HIS A 68 15.95 0.14 10.15
C HIS A 68 16.28 1.58 9.79
N PHE A 69 15.30 2.47 9.86
CA PHE A 69 15.46 3.91 9.51
C PHE A 69 16.10 4.14 8.13
N SER A 70 15.82 3.27 7.19
CA SER A 70 16.42 3.28 5.85
C SER A 70 15.35 3.29 4.77
N LEU A 71 15.72 3.83 3.62
CA LEU A 71 14.96 3.71 2.37
C LEU A 71 15.68 2.70 1.46
N LEU A 72 14.98 2.27 0.43
CA LEU A 72 15.56 1.47 -0.66
C LEU A 72 16.25 2.40 -1.67
N GLU A 73 17.08 1.83 -2.52
CA GLU A 73 17.65 2.59 -3.64
C GLU A 73 16.55 3.01 -4.61
N SER A 74 16.68 4.22 -5.14
CA SER A 74 15.74 4.76 -6.13
C SER A 74 15.87 4.00 -7.44
N ASP A 75 14.77 3.52 -7.99
CA ASP A 75 14.71 2.80 -9.26
C ASP A 75 13.98 3.65 -10.30
N TYR A 76 14.74 4.44 -11.06
CA TYR A 76 14.23 5.33 -12.09
C TYR A 76 13.65 4.55 -13.28
N ASP A 77 14.23 3.42 -13.63
CA ASP A 77 13.76 2.59 -14.76
C ASP A 77 12.37 2.01 -14.43
N HIS A 78 12.19 1.52 -13.19
CA HIS A 78 10.89 1.02 -12.74
C HIS A 78 9.85 2.15 -12.61
N PHE A 79 10.28 3.37 -12.26
CA PHE A 79 9.39 4.53 -12.13
C PHE A 79 9.01 5.16 -13.47
N GLU A 80 9.63 4.79 -14.59
CA GLU A 80 9.44 5.39 -15.92
C GLU A 80 7.97 5.41 -16.36
N LEU A 81 7.23 4.31 -16.13
CA LEU A 81 5.80 4.23 -16.47
C LEU A 81 4.99 5.32 -15.78
N ILE A 82 5.20 5.49 -14.48
CA ILE A 82 4.51 6.51 -13.68
C ILE A 82 4.90 7.91 -14.16
N MET A 83 6.18 8.14 -14.43
CA MET A 83 6.66 9.43 -14.96
C MET A 83 6.02 9.75 -16.32
N ASN A 84 5.98 8.82 -17.27
CA ASN A 84 5.38 9.02 -18.57
C ASN A 84 3.89 9.34 -18.48
N ASN A 85 3.17 8.65 -17.60
CA ASN A 85 1.76 8.94 -17.33
C ASN A 85 1.57 10.32 -16.70
N ALA A 86 2.47 10.71 -15.80
CA ALA A 86 2.46 12.01 -15.14
C ALA A 86 2.74 13.16 -16.10
N LEU A 87 3.71 13.02 -17.00
CA LEU A 87 4.01 14.00 -18.07
C LEU A 87 2.79 14.24 -18.97
N GLY A 88 2.07 13.17 -19.30
CA GLY A 88 0.83 13.28 -20.09
C GLY A 88 -0.31 14.02 -19.37
N ARG A 89 -0.28 14.08 -18.02
CA ARG A 89 -1.29 14.77 -17.21
C ARG A 89 -0.85 16.20 -16.83
N VAL A 90 0.41 16.38 -16.51
CA VAL A 90 1.03 17.63 -16.08
C VAL A 90 2.27 17.92 -16.94
N PRO A 91 2.11 18.48 -18.14
CA PRO A 91 3.23 18.70 -19.08
C PRO A 91 4.38 19.56 -18.53
N LYS A 92 4.10 20.43 -17.56
CA LYS A 92 5.15 21.23 -16.88
C LYS A 92 6.22 20.39 -16.18
N LEU A 93 5.95 19.13 -15.93
CA LEU A 93 6.95 18.20 -15.37
C LEU A 93 8.13 17.96 -16.31
N GLU A 94 7.97 18.14 -17.63
CA GLU A 94 9.03 17.96 -18.62
C GLU A 94 10.26 18.88 -18.35
N THR A 95 10.01 20.06 -17.78
CA THR A 95 11.05 21.04 -17.46
C THR A 95 11.28 21.20 -15.97
N ALA A 96 10.55 20.47 -15.13
CA ALA A 96 10.71 20.54 -13.70
C ALA A 96 11.96 19.78 -13.25
N GLY A 97 12.72 20.35 -12.32
CA GLY A 97 13.80 19.63 -11.65
C GLY A 97 13.25 18.52 -10.73
N ILE A 98 13.97 17.42 -10.64
CA ILE A 98 13.71 16.36 -9.67
C ILE A 98 14.49 16.70 -8.41
N LYS A 99 13.78 16.84 -7.29
CA LYS A 99 14.41 16.98 -5.98
C LYS A 99 14.81 15.63 -5.42
N GLU A 100 13.92 14.66 -5.47
CA GLU A 100 14.15 13.33 -4.93
C GLU A 100 13.18 12.31 -5.53
N LEU A 101 13.65 11.08 -5.78
CA LEU A 101 12.84 9.90 -5.99
C LEU A 101 12.98 9.01 -4.74
N ILE A 102 11.92 8.87 -3.98
CA ILE A 102 11.89 8.13 -2.73
C ILE A 102 11.37 6.74 -3.01
N ASN A 103 12.10 5.72 -2.56
CA ASN A 103 11.69 4.31 -2.62
C ASN A 103 11.65 3.73 -1.22
N GLY A 104 10.51 3.27 -0.79
CA GLY A 104 10.32 2.66 0.52
C GLY A 104 9.59 1.32 0.46
N PRO A 105 9.88 0.42 1.41
CA PRO A 105 9.10 -0.79 1.53
C PRO A 105 7.74 -0.47 2.16
N GLU A 106 6.68 -0.96 1.55
CA GLU A 106 5.32 -0.78 2.03
C GLU A 106 4.57 -2.10 2.06
N SER A 107 3.71 -2.29 3.07
CA SER A 107 3.03 -3.56 3.30
C SER A 107 1.64 -3.60 2.69
N PHE A 108 1.39 -4.65 1.90
CA PHE A 108 0.13 -4.91 1.22
C PHE A 108 -0.45 -6.25 1.64
N THR A 109 -1.77 -6.37 1.56
CA THR A 109 -2.54 -7.56 1.92
C THR A 109 -3.20 -8.18 0.70
N PRO A 110 -3.59 -9.47 0.76
CA PRO A 110 -4.20 -10.16 -0.37
C PRO A 110 -5.54 -9.59 -0.86
N ASP A 111 -6.23 -8.83 -0.03
CA ASP A 111 -7.52 -8.22 -0.33
C ASP A 111 -7.50 -6.70 -0.41
N GLY A 112 -6.32 -6.07 -0.21
CA GLY A 112 -6.17 -4.62 -0.25
C GLY A 112 -6.73 -3.87 0.95
N ASN A 113 -7.23 -4.57 1.98
CA ASN A 113 -7.68 -3.98 3.24
C ASN A 113 -6.64 -4.18 4.35
N PHE A 114 -6.47 -3.19 5.22
CA PHE A 114 -5.57 -3.36 6.36
C PHE A 114 -6.07 -4.43 7.35
N ILE A 115 -5.24 -4.80 8.30
CA ILE A 115 -5.50 -5.88 9.25
C ILE A 115 -5.61 -5.27 10.65
N LEU A 116 -6.73 -5.49 11.32
CA LEU A 116 -6.93 -5.14 12.73
C LEU A 116 -7.45 -6.34 13.52
N GLY A 117 -7.18 -6.33 14.80
CA GLY A 117 -7.88 -7.15 15.78
C GLY A 117 -7.05 -8.22 16.46
N GLU A 118 -7.72 -8.98 17.31
CA GLU A 118 -7.10 -10.06 18.08
C GLU A 118 -6.85 -11.28 17.20
N SER A 119 -5.61 -11.78 17.25
CA SER A 119 -5.22 -13.00 16.52
C SER A 119 -6.02 -14.21 16.97
N PRO A 120 -6.54 -15.04 16.03
CA PRO A 120 -7.17 -16.30 16.39
C PRO A 120 -6.19 -17.36 16.94
N GLU A 121 -4.88 -17.21 16.65
CA GLU A 121 -3.86 -18.18 17.09
C GLU A 121 -3.32 -17.87 18.50
N LEU A 122 -3.39 -16.62 18.95
CA LEU A 122 -2.79 -16.21 20.21
C LEU A 122 -3.66 -15.18 20.94
N LYS A 123 -4.23 -15.60 22.06
CA LYS A 123 -5.07 -14.74 22.91
C LYS A 123 -4.27 -13.54 23.44
N ASN A 124 -4.93 -12.38 23.49
CA ASN A 124 -4.36 -11.09 23.91
C ASN A 124 -3.23 -10.59 22.99
N PHE A 125 -3.12 -11.11 21.78
CA PHE A 125 -2.20 -10.63 20.77
C PHE A 125 -3.00 -9.89 19.69
N TYR A 126 -2.84 -8.58 19.65
CA TYR A 126 -3.57 -7.71 18.72
C TYR A 126 -2.67 -7.26 17.59
N VAL A 127 -3.23 -7.20 16.39
CA VAL A 127 -2.54 -6.82 15.15
C VAL A 127 -3.12 -5.52 14.62
N GLY A 128 -2.25 -4.62 14.18
CA GLY A 128 -2.55 -3.46 13.36
C GLY A 128 -1.48 -3.35 12.28
N ALA A 129 -1.77 -3.86 11.06
CA ALA A 129 -0.75 -4.02 10.02
C ALA A 129 -1.34 -3.96 8.59
N GLY A 130 -0.46 -3.96 7.59
CA GLY A 130 -0.84 -4.09 6.19
C GLY A 130 -1.72 -2.97 5.69
N PHE A 131 -1.37 -1.72 5.93
CA PHE A 131 -2.23 -0.56 5.64
C PHE A 131 -2.33 -0.19 4.16
N ASN A 132 -1.65 -0.88 3.27
CA ASN A 132 -1.79 -0.69 1.81
C ASN A 132 -1.68 0.78 1.39
N ALA A 133 -0.64 1.49 1.85
CA ALA A 133 -0.41 2.93 1.65
C ALA A 133 -1.39 3.89 2.38
N TYR A 134 -2.34 3.38 3.17
CA TYR A 134 -3.30 4.21 3.90
C TYR A 134 -2.93 4.44 5.38
N GLY A 135 -1.73 4.07 5.81
CA GLY A 135 -1.34 4.09 7.23
C GLY A 135 -1.50 5.46 7.89
N ILE A 136 -1.11 6.54 7.22
CA ILE A 136 -1.26 7.90 7.77
C ILE A 136 -2.73 8.27 7.91
N ALA A 137 -3.54 7.99 6.90
CA ALA A 137 -4.97 8.32 6.91
C ALA A 137 -5.77 7.48 7.91
N ALA A 138 -5.44 6.19 8.04
CA ALA A 138 -6.21 5.24 8.85
C ALA A 138 -5.68 5.06 10.28
N GLY A 139 -4.42 5.43 10.55
CA GLY A 139 -3.72 5.09 11.79
C GLY A 139 -4.41 5.60 13.06
N GLY A 140 -4.95 6.82 13.04
CA GLY A 140 -5.68 7.38 14.17
C GLY A 140 -6.95 6.58 14.51
N GLY A 141 -7.78 6.30 13.51
CA GLY A 141 -9.01 5.51 13.67
C GLY A 141 -8.73 4.05 14.04
N ALA A 142 -7.73 3.44 13.39
CA ALA A 142 -7.30 2.09 13.71
C ALA A 142 -6.79 1.96 15.15
N GLY A 143 -5.96 2.92 15.58
CA GLY A 143 -5.44 2.96 16.95
C GLY A 143 -6.55 3.10 17.99
N MET A 144 -7.52 3.99 17.74
CA MET A 144 -8.68 4.15 18.61
C MET A 144 -9.49 2.85 18.69
N ALA A 145 -9.81 2.24 17.56
CA ALA A 145 -10.58 0.99 17.53
C ALA A 145 -9.87 -0.16 18.25
N LEU A 146 -8.56 -0.30 18.07
CA LEU A 146 -7.77 -1.31 18.78
C LEU A 146 -7.69 -1.03 20.28
N ALA A 147 -7.53 0.22 20.71
CA ALA A 147 -7.49 0.58 22.12
C ALA A 147 -8.81 0.22 22.82
N GLU A 148 -9.94 0.56 22.21
CA GLU A 148 -11.27 0.19 22.71
C GLU A 148 -11.45 -1.33 22.77
N TRP A 149 -11.03 -2.03 21.73
CA TRP A 149 -11.10 -3.50 21.68
C TRP A 149 -10.27 -4.16 22.79
N VAL A 150 -9.03 -3.71 22.98
CA VAL A 150 -8.16 -4.20 24.06
C VAL A 150 -8.77 -3.93 25.45
N ALA A 151 -9.32 -2.73 25.65
CA ALA A 151 -9.89 -2.32 26.93
C ALA A 151 -11.18 -3.06 27.29
N HIS A 152 -12.03 -3.38 26.31
CA HIS A 152 -13.36 -3.93 26.54
C HIS A 152 -13.54 -5.38 26.07
N GLY A 153 -12.51 -5.98 25.45
CA GLY A 153 -12.54 -7.38 24.98
C GLY A 153 -13.37 -7.60 23.69
N GLN A 154 -13.87 -6.53 23.08
CA GLN A 154 -14.66 -6.60 21.84
C GLN A 154 -14.46 -5.31 21.02
N PRO A 155 -14.57 -5.40 19.67
CA PRO A 155 -14.45 -4.20 18.84
C PRO A 155 -15.59 -3.22 19.12
N PRO A 156 -15.36 -1.89 19.00
CA PRO A 156 -16.35 -0.88 19.30
C PRO A 156 -17.48 -0.79 18.26
N TYR A 157 -17.28 -1.33 17.07
CA TYR A 157 -18.22 -1.40 15.95
C TYR A 157 -17.83 -2.54 15.01
N ASP A 158 -18.60 -2.78 13.96
CA ASP A 158 -18.30 -3.83 12.99
C ASP A 158 -17.00 -3.53 12.22
N LEU A 159 -15.97 -4.32 12.49
CA LEU A 159 -14.66 -4.27 11.85
C LEU A 159 -14.40 -5.47 10.92
N TRP A 160 -15.43 -6.28 10.60
CA TRP A 160 -15.25 -7.50 9.83
C TRP A 160 -14.43 -7.33 8.53
N PRO A 161 -14.60 -6.27 7.73
CA PRO A 161 -13.82 -6.09 6.50
C PRO A 161 -12.30 -5.95 6.73
N VAL A 162 -11.87 -5.61 7.96
CA VAL A 162 -10.47 -5.42 8.33
C VAL A 162 -10.02 -6.36 9.46
N ASP A 163 -10.93 -7.16 10.02
CA ASP A 163 -10.62 -8.10 11.10
C ASP A 163 -9.65 -9.19 10.62
N ILE A 164 -8.59 -9.47 11.39
CA ILE A 164 -7.61 -10.52 11.07
C ILE A 164 -8.27 -11.88 10.88
N ARG A 165 -9.39 -12.15 11.57
CA ARG A 165 -10.17 -13.41 11.49
C ARG A 165 -10.84 -13.66 10.14
N ARG A 166 -10.85 -12.66 9.23
CA ARG A 166 -11.31 -12.86 7.84
C ARG A 166 -10.37 -13.74 7.02
N PHE A 167 -9.15 -13.92 7.48
CA PHE A 167 -8.18 -14.76 6.81
C PHE A 167 -8.28 -16.22 7.29
N GLY A 168 -8.32 -17.12 6.34
CA GLY A 168 -8.42 -18.55 6.58
C GLY A 168 -7.19 -19.33 6.13
N LYS A 169 -7.34 -20.64 6.00
CA LYS A 169 -6.26 -21.57 5.63
C LYS A 169 -5.44 -21.19 4.37
N PRO A 170 -6.04 -20.71 3.26
CA PRO A 170 -5.26 -20.29 2.09
C PRO A 170 -4.23 -19.22 2.40
N HIS A 171 -4.51 -18.34 3.35
CA HIS A 171 -3.64 -17.24 3.74
C HIS A 171 -2.43 -17.65 4.59
N GLN A 172 -2.25 -18.94 4.86
CA GLN A 172 -1.06 -19.52 5.48
C GLN A 172 -0.04 -19.98 4.43
N ASP A 173 -0.46 -20.08 3.16
CA ASP A 173 0.42 -20.40 2.04
C ASP A 173 1.07 -19.10 1.50
N LEU A 174 2.36 -18.94 1.75
CA LEU A 174 3.11 -17.74 1.36
C LEU A 174 3.14 -17.53 -0.15
N GLU A 175 3.16 -18.58 -0.96
CA GLU A 175 3.15 -18.45 -2.41
C GLU A 175 1.79 -17.92 -2.90
N TRP A 176 0.71 -18.46 -2.34
CA TRP A 176 -0.63 -17.97 -2.62
C TRP A 176 -0.80 -16.50 -2.18
N VAL A 177 -0.37 -16.16 -0.97
CA VAL A 177 -0.42 -14.79 -0.42
C VAL A 177 0.32 -13.82 -1.32
N ARG A 178 1.54 -14.18 -1.78
CA ARG A 178 2.32 -13.33 -2.69
C ARG A 178 1.61 -13.06 -4.01
N LYS A 179 1.10 -14.11 -4.67
CA LYS A 179 0.38 -13.98 -5.94
C LYS A 179 -0.87 -13.10 -5.80
N ARG A 180 -1.63 -13.33 -4.73
CA ARG A 180 -2.83 -12.52 -4.44
C ARG A 180 -2.49 -11.07 -4.13
N THR A 181 -1.49 -10.84 -3.30
CA THR A 181 -1.07 -9.48 -2.92
C THR A 181 -0.48 -8.72 -4.11
N TYR A 182 0.29 -9.41 -4.96
CA TYR A 182 0.78 -8.84 -6.22
C TYR A 182 -0.38 -8.33 -7.09
N GLU A 183 -1.41 -9.14 -7.29
CA GLU A 183 -2.58 -8.75 -8.05
C GLU A 183 -3.37 -7.63 -7.36
N ALA A 184 -3.50 -7.66 -6.04
CA ALA A 184 -4.18 -6.61 -5.27
C ALA A 184 -3.47 -5.25 -5.40
N TYR A 185 -2.13 -5.22 -5.37
CA TYR A 185 -1.34 -4.03 -5.64
C TYR A 185 -1.52 -3.54 -7.09
N ALA A 186 -1.31 -4.44 -8.05
CA ALA A 186 -1.37 -4.10 -9.48
C ALA A 186 -2.74 -3.55 -9.90
N LYS A 187 -3.79 -3.95 -9.21
CA LYS A 187 -5.18 -3.49 -9.44
C LYS A 187 -5.63 -2.37 -8.50
N HIS A 188 -4.74 -1.78 -7.71
CA HIS A 188 -5.13 -0.82 -6.67
C HIS A 188 -5.91 0.39 -7.22
N TYR A 189 -5.59 0.85 -8.43
CA TYR A 189 -6.27 1.95 -9.11
C TYR A 189 -7.24 1.49 -10.21
N THR A 190 -7.30 0.22 -10.52
CA THR A 190 -8.22 -0.27 -11.55
C THR A 190 -9.65 -0.32 -11.03
N MET A 191 -10.60 0.00 -11.91
CA MET A 191 -12.02 -0.14 -11.60
C MET A 191 -12.37 -1.63 -11.52
N ALA A 192 -12.97 -2.05 -10.40
CA ALA A 192 -13.54 -3.39 -10.27
C ALA A 192 -14.86 -3.46 -11.05
N TRP A 193 -14.90 -4.24 -12.12
CA TRP A 193 -16.11 -4.47 -12.87
C TRP A 193 -17.06 -5.45 -12.13
N PRO A 194 -18.37 -5.32 -12.26
CA PRO A 194 -19.31 -6.29 -11.72
C PRO A 194 -18.94 -7.72 -12.17
N PHE A 195 -18.89 -8.64 -11.22
CA PHE A 195 -18.50 -10.05 -11.44
C PHE A 195 -17.05 -10.27 -11.89
N GLU A 196 -16.20 -9.26 -11.81
CA GLU A 196 -14.77 -9.46 -12.02
C GLU A 196 -14.21 -10.40 -10.95
N GLU A 197 -13.49 -11.43 -11.40
CA GLU A 197 -12.79 -12.34 -10.52
C GLU A 197 -11.28 -12.06 -10.55
N HIS A 198 -10.65 -12.22 -9.41
CA HIS A 198 -9.19 -12.22 -9.36
C HIS A 198 -8.65 -13.50 -9.99
N SER A 199 -7.56 -13.38 -10.76
CA SER A 199 -6.93 -14.52 -11.44
C SER A 199 -6.12 -15.38 -10.45
N SER A 200 -5.51 -14.75 -9.45
CA SER A 200 -4.74 -15.45 -8.41
C SER A 200 -5.64 -16.13 -7.38
N GLY A 201 -5.26 -17.33 -6.98
CA GLY A 201 -5.98 -18.08 -5.94
C GLY A 201 -7.14 -18.93 -6.43
N ARG A 202 -7.48 -18.92 -7.71
CA ARG A 202 -8.54 -19.79 -8.28
C ARG A 202 -8.28 -21.27 -8.10
N ASN A 203 -7.02 -21.68 -8.13
CA ASN A 203 -6.60 -23.08 -8.08
C ASN A 203 -6.03 -23.46 -6.70
N TYR A 204 -6.36 -22.71 -5.65
CA TYR A 204 -5.96 -23.11 -4.31
C TYR A 204 -6.63 -24.45 -3.95
N GLN A 205 -5.81 -25.47 -3.73
CA GLN A 205 -6.26 -26.77 -3.23
C GLN A 205 -5.89 -26.85 -1.75
N SER A 206 -6.89 -27.07 -0.93
CA SER A 206 -6.75 -27.20 0.55
C SER A 206 -6.16 -28.53 0.95
#